data_449f4242ee5c8aaeae7ac92e732178c8
#
_entry.id   449f4242ee5c8aaeae7ac92e732178c8
#
_cell.length_a   1.000
_cell.length_b   1.000
_cell.length_c   1.000
_cell.angle_alpha   90.00
_cell.angle_beta   90.00
_cell.angle_gamma   90.00
#
_symmetry.space_group_name_H-M   'P 1'
#
loop_
_entity.id
_entity.type
_entity.pdbx_description
1 polymer ?
#
loop_
_entity_poly.entity_id
_entity_poly.type
_entity_poly.pdbx_seq_one_letter_code
_entity_poly.pdbx_strand_id
1 'polypeptide(L)'
;KKSWNALNEQLQKEPIADEQQITELIAGYKANTRKSLGRLVVIQRFSIGIGTICLATLLLIWLLLPTFGFNEQLQEKIVPFLGFIAISILAGMWWDWKTYRWNKNTHIEEMSVAEVSRRMTTFRQWTKYEVMGISIWIILFNILNYWVMEYHLMSVGVQAILITLFVVFDALIIYILYKKVIYKHLDNIKKNIEELKDICTCLLYTSPSPRDYAAS
;
A
#
# COMPACT_ATOMS: atom_id res chain seq x y z
N LYS A 1 -56.09 -5.56 -10.10
CA LYS A 1 -55.72 -6.91 -9.58
C LYS A 1 -55.03 -7.80 -10.62
N LYS A 2 -55.45 -7.81 -11.91
CA LYS A 2 -54.82 -8.65 -12.95
C LYS A 2 -53.34 -8.23 -13.27
N SER A 3 -53.04 -6.94 -13.24
CA SER A 3 -51.67 -6.44 -13.54
C SER A 3 -50.65 -6.77 -12.44
N TRP A 4 -51.09 -6.80 -11.18
CA TRP A 4 -50.22 -7.19 -10.06
C TRP A 4 -49.88 -8.68 -10.08
N ASN A 5 -50.84 -9.53 -10.44
CA ASN A 5 -50.58 -10.97 -10.54
C ASN A 5 -49.63 -11.29 -11.70
N ALA A 6 -49.78 -10.60 -12.85
CA ALA A 6 -48.87 -10.75 -13.98
C ALA A 6 -47.43 -10.26 -13.63
N LEU A 7 -47.31 -9.15 -12.88
CA LEU A 7 -46.01 -8.65 -12.41
C LEU A 7 -45.38 -9.60 -11.38
N ASN A 8 -46.21 -10.17 -10.48
CA ASN A 8 -45.74 -11.13 -9.49
C ASN A 8 -45.32 -12.47 -10.12
N GLU A 9 -46.03 -12.91 -11.18
CA GLU A 9 -45.64 -14.07 -11.97
C GLU A 9 -44.36 -13.84 -12.80
N GLN A 10 -44.13 -12.61 -13.29
CA GLN A 10 -42.87 -12.25 -13.93
C GLN A 10 -41.69 -12.18 -12.94
N LEU A 11 -41.93 -11.61 -11.77
CA LEU A 11 -40.92 -11.58 -10.67
C LEU A 11 -40.59 -12.96 -10.09
N GLN A 12 -41.56 -13.91 -10.16
CA GLN A 12 -41.30 -15.31 -9.76
C GLN A 12 -40.66 -16.14 -10.88
N LYS A 13 -40.81 -15.76 -12.14
CA LYS A 13 -40.25 -16.47 -13.30
C LYS A 13 -38.83 -16.05 -13.68
N GLU A 14 -38.38 -14.86 -13.26
CA GLU A 14 -36.96 -14.51 -13.31
C GLU A 14 -36.34 -14.92 -11.98
N PRO A 15 -35.67 -16.05 -11.91
CA PRO A 15 -34.82 -16.35 -10.74
C PRO A 15 -33.81 -15.23 -10.68
N ILE A 16 -33.90 -14.40 -9.65
CA ILE A 16 -32.96 -13.34 -9.32
C ILE A 16 -31.60 -14.01 -9.22
N ALA A 17 -30.82 -13.93 -10.29
CA ALA A 17 -29.49 -14.48 -10.48
C ALA A 17 -29.32 -15.88 -9.87
N ASP A 18 -29.19 -16.88 -10.71
CA ASP A 18 -28.95 -18.27 -10.33
C ASP A 18 -27.92 -18.31 -9.20
N GLU A 19 -28.19 -19.02 -8.13
CA GLU A 19 -27.32 -19.14 -6.93
C GLU A 19 -25.90 -19.54 -7.34
N GLN A 20 -25.75 -20.26 -8.44
CA GLN A 20 -24.49 -20.60 -9.05
C GLN A 20 -23.78 -19.36 -9.61
N GLN A 21 -24.46 -18.45 -10.31
CA GLN A 21 -23.88 -17.23 -10.86
C GLN A 21 -23.40 -16.27 -9.75
N ILE A 22 -24.14 -16.19 -8.65
CA ILE A 22 -23.72 -15.41 -7.48
C ILE A 22 -22.47 -15.99 -6.84
N THR A 23 -22.43 -17.29 -6.68
CA THR A 23 -21.28 -18.00 -6.12
C THR A 23 -20.05 -17.82 -7.00
N GLU A 24 -20.18 -17.89 -8.31
CA GLU A 24 -19.11 -17.64 -9.28
C GLU A 24 -18.62 -16.17 -9.22
N LEU A 25 -19.53 -15.21 -9.12
CA LEU A 25 -19.19 -13.79 -8.95
C LEU A 25 -18.40 -13.55 -7.67
N ILE A 26 -18.84 -14.09 -6.54
CA ILE A 26 -18.15 -13.99 -5.26
C ILE A 26 -16.75 -14.62 -5.36
N ALA A 27 -16.63 -15.79 -5.96
CA ALA A 27 -15.35 -16.45 -6.19
C ALA A 27 -14.42 -15.60 -7.09
N GLY A 28 -14.96 -15.00 -8.16
CA GLY A 28 -14.25 -14.10 -9.05
C GLY A 28 -13.68 -12.87 -8.32
N TYR A 29 -14.49 -12.20 -7.50
CA TYR A 29 -14.05 -11.04 -6.71
C TYR A 29 -13.00 -11.42 -5.66
N LYS A 30 -13.17 -12.55 -4.97
CA LYS A 30 -12.18 -13.08 -4.03
C LYS A 30 -10.85 -13.39 -4.74
N ALA A 31 -10.89 -14.01 -5.92
CA ALA A 31 -9.71 -14.32 -6.73
C ALA A 31 -8.97 -13.05 -7.18
N ASN A 32 -9.70 -12.03 -7.66
CA ASN A 32 -9.12 -10.74 -8.05
C ASN A 32 -8.48 -10.00 -6.87
N THR A 33 -9.14 -10.03 -5.71
CA THR A 33 -8.62 -9.44 -4.47
C THR A 33 -7.33 -10.16 -4.04
N ARG A 34 -7.31 -11.50 -4.07
CA ARG A 34 -6.13 -12.32 -3.79
C ARG A 34 -4.97 -12.00 -4.74
N LYS A 35 -5.24 -11.85 -6.05
CA LYS A 35 -4.22 -11.48 -7.05
C LYS A 35 -3.62 -10.12 -6.77
N SER A 36 -4.44 -9.13 -6.40
CA SER A 36 -3.99 -7.78 -6.06
C SER A 36 -3.16 -7.78 -4.76
N LEU A 37 -3.59 -8.53 -3.75
CA LEU A 37 -2.86 -8.70 -2.50
C LEU A 37 -1.52 -9.41 -2.72
N GLY A 38 -1.50 -10.46 -3.55
CA GLY A 38 -0.28 -11.18 -3.92
C GLY A 38 0.77 -10.26 -4.57
N ARG A 39 0.33 -9.32 -5.41
CA ARG A 39 1.24 -8.33 -6.00
C ARG A 39 1.84 -7.38 -4.95
N LEU A 40 1.05 -6.93 -3.97
CA LEU A 40 1.55 -6.12 -2.86
C LEU A 40 2.59 -6.87 -2.04
N VAL A 41 2.35 -8.15 -1.74
CA VAL A 41 3.30 -9.03 -1.04
C VAL A 41 4.62 -9.15 -1.79
N VAL A 42 4.57 -9.31 -3.12
CA VAL A 42 5.78 -9.38 -3.98
C VAL A 42 6.55 -8.06 -3.93
N ILE A 43 5.87 -6.92 -4.04
CA ILE A 43 6.49 -5.59 -3.97
C ILE A 43 7.21 -5.40 -2.63
N GLN A 44 6.55 -5.74 -1.52
CA GLN A 44 7.13 -5.63 -0.18
C GLN A 44 8.34 -6.54 0.00
N ARG A 45 8.28 -7.79 -0.50
CA ARG A 45 9.42 -8.70 -0.47
C ARG A 45 10.61 -8.17 -1.29
N PHE A 46 10.33 -7.58 -2.44
CA PHE A 46 11.36 -6.97 -3.29
C PHE A 46 12.00 -5.76 -2.60
N SER A 47 11.20 -4.90 -1.96
CA SER A 47 11.67 -3.75 -1.18
C SER A 47 12.61 -4.18 -0.04
N ILE A 48 12.25 -5.22 0.71
CA ILE A 48 13.11 -5.78 1.77
C ILE A 48 14.43 -6.29 1.19
N GLY A 49 14.39 -6.97 0.03
CA GLY A 49 15.59 -7.44 -0.66
C GLY A 49 16.53 -6.29 -1.06
N ILE A 50 15.98 -5.23 -1.65
CA ILE A 50 16.75 -4.01 -1.98
C ILE A 50 17.33 -3.38 -0.72
N GLY A 51 16.53 -3.22 0.35
CA GLY A 51 16.99 -2.68 1.61
C GLY A 51 18.19 -3.45 2.19
N THR A 52 18.17 -4.79 2.09
CA THR A 52 19.28 -5.64 2.54
C THR A 52 20.55 -5.39 1.72
N ILE A 53 20.43 -5.28 0.39
CA ILE A 53 21.55 -4.96 -0.50
C ILE A 53 22.12 -3.57 -0.16
N CYS A 54 21.24 -2.57 0.02
CA CYS A 54 21.66 -1.21 0.39
C CYS A 54 22.41 -1.17 1.72
N LEU A 55 21.95 -1.92 2.75
CA LEU A 55 22.66 -2.02 4.03
C LEU A 55 24.02 -2.68 3.87
N ALA A 56 24.13 -3.74 3.09
CA ALA A 56 25.41 -4.39 2.81
C ALA A 56 26.38 -3.43 2.09
N THR A 57 25.89 -2.65 1.13
CA THR A 57 26.68 -1.63 0.43
C THR A 57 27.13 -0.51 1.37
N LEU A 58 26.23 -0.03 2.25
CA LEU A 58 26.59 0.97 3.26
C LEU A 58 27.67 0.48 4.22
N LEU A 59 27.57 -0.76 4.67
CA LEU A 59 28.56 -1.39 5.53
C LEU A 59 29.91 -1.49 4.84
N LEU A 60 29.91 -1.84 3.56
CA LEU A 60 31.12 -1.89 2.74
C LEU A 60 31.74 -0.49 2.57
N ILE A 61 30.93 0.53 2.30
CA ILE A 61 31.39 1.92 2.24
C ILE A 61 31.99 2.34 3.58
N TRP A 62 31.33 2.02 4.69
CA TRP A 62 31.83 2.32 6.04
C TRP A 62 33.20 1.70 6.31
N LEU A 63 33.39 0.43 5.93
CA LEU A 63 34.66 -0.27 6.11
C LEU A 63 35.78 0.29 5.22
N LEU A 64 35.45 0.77 4.04
CA LEU A 64 36.40 1.35 3.09
C LEU A 64 36.67 2.85 3.33
N LEU A 65 35.87 3.51 4.16
CA LEU A 65 35.94 4.95 4.41
C LEU A 65 37.36 5.42 4.78
N PRO A 66 38.13 4.71 5.66
CA PRO A 66 39.50 5.10 5.99
C PRO A 66 40.46 5.03 4.81
N THR A 67 40.18 4.19 3.80
CA THR A 67 41.10 4.01 2.65
C THR A 67 40.96 5.11 1.59
N PHE A 68 39.85 5.88 1.62
CA PHE A 68 39.59 6.95 0.63
C PHE A 68 40.36 8.25 0.92
N GLY A 69 41.06 8.37 2.04
CA GLY A 69 41.88 9.55 2.36
C GLY A 69 41.09 10.86 2.46
N PHE A 70 39.86 10.80 2.89
CA PHE A 70 39.03 12.00 3.08
C PHE A 70 39.59 12.86 4.21
N ASN A 71 39.51 14.21 4.06
CA ASN A 71 39.81 15.17 5.10
C ASN A 71 38.99 14.85 6.37
N GLU A 72 39.60 15.08 7.54
CA GLU A 72 38.97 14.85 8.86
C GLU A 72 37.61 15.56 8.95
N GLN A 73 37.50 16.81 8.48
CA GLN A 73 36.25 17.56 8.46
C GLN A 73 35.11 16.89 7.62
N LEU A 74 35.46 16.29 6.50
CA LEU A 74 34.49 15.58 5.66
C LEU A 74 34.09 14.26 6.32
N GLN A 75 35.02 13.59 6.96
CA GLN A 75 34.81 12.34 7.68
C GLN A 75 33.85 12.53 8.86
N GLU A 76 34.00 13.61 9.64
CA GLU A 76 33.09 13.98 10.72
C GLU A 76 31.65 14.21 10.25
N LYS A 77 31.43 14.68 9.01
CA LYS A 77 30.11 14.91 8.44
C LYS A 77 29.51 13.68 7.77
N ILE A 78 30.33 12.88 7.08
CA ILE A 78 29.88 11.67 6.37
C ILE A 78 29.41 10.59 7.35
N VAL A 79 30.08 10.42 8.48
CA VAL A 79 29.74 9.39 9.46
C VAL A 79 28.29 9.51 9.97
N PRO A 80 27.82 10.67 10.49
CA PRO A 80 26.43 10.82 10.91
C PRO A 80 25.45 10.71 9.74
N PHE A 81 25.83 11.12 8.53
CA PHE A 81 25.00 10.98 7.32
C PHE A 81 24.78 9.51 6.96
N LEU A 82 25.84 8.70 6.93
CA LEU A 82 25.72 7.26 6.69
C LEU A 82 24.92 6.57 7.80
N GLY A 83 25.10 6.99 9.05
CA GLY A 83 24.32 6.51 10.19
C GLY A 83 22.81 6.81 10.02
N PHE A 84 22.47 8.03 9.61
CA PHE A 84 21.09 8.41 9.32
C PHE A 84 20.48 7.55 8.20
N ILE A 85 21.21 7.32 7.12
CA ILE A 85 20.75 6.46 6.01
C ILE A 85 20.57 5.02 6.50
N ALA A 86 21.51 4.47 7.26
CA ALA A 86 21.43 3.11 7.79
C ALA A 86 20.18 2.92 8.68
N ILE A 87 19.95 3.84 9.62
CA ILE A 87 18.78 3.81 10.51
C ILE A 87 17.49 3.91 9.68
N SER A 88 17.48 4.75 8.66
CA SER A 88 16.32 4.95 7.76
C SER A 88 15.98 3.67 6.99
N ILE A 89 17.00 2.98 6.45
CA ILE A 89 16.80 1.71 5.74
C ILE A 89 16.27 0.65 6.71
N LEU A 90 16.84 0.55 7.91
CA LEU A 90 16.36 -0.39 8.93
C LEU A 90 14.92 -0.13 9.34
N ALA A 91 14.53 1.12 9.54
CA ALA A 91 13.15 1.51 9.85
C ALA A 91 12.20 1.16 8.69
N GLY A 92 12.58 1.44 7.44
CA GLY A 92 11.84 1.06 6.25
C GLY A 92 11.66 -0.46 6.12
N MET A 93 12.74 -1.22 6.28
CA MET A 93 12.69 -2.69 6.23
C MET A 93 11.82 -3.29 7.34
N TRP A 94 11.87 -2.74 8.55
CA TRP A 94 11.01 -3.15 9.65
C TRP A 94 9.53 -2.90 9.32
N TRP A 95 9.21 -1.75 8.73
CA TRP A 95 7.86 -1.40 8.28
C TRP A 95 7.38 -2.34 7.17
N ASP A 96 8.20 -2.56 6.15
CA ASP A 96 7.90 -3.48 5.05
C ASP A 96 7.69 -4.91 5.55
N TRP A 97 8.49 -5.36 6.52
CA TRP A 97 8.33 -6.68 7.14
C TRP A 97 7.01 -6.80 7.90
N LYS A 98 6.63 -5.76 8.64
CA LYS A 98 5.36 -5.70 9.37
C LYS A 98 4.17 -5.78 8.41
N THR A 99 4.17 -4.99 7.35
CA THR A 99 3.11 -4.95 6.34
C THR A 99 3.08 -6.22 5.49
N TYR A 100 4.24 -6.78 5.14
CA TYR A 100 4.37 -8.07 4.48
C TYR A 100 3.72 -9.19 5.30
N ARG A 101 4.07 -9.30 6.58
CA ARG A 101 3.52 -10.31 7.49
C ARG A 101 2.00 -10.16 7.61
N TRP A 102 1.50 -8.94 7.70
CA TRP A 102 0.08 -8.65 7.74
C TRP A 102 -0.65 -9.13 6.47
N ASN A 103 -0.13 -8.77 5.30
CA ASN A 103 -0.72 -9.13 4.01
C ASN A 103 -0.66 -10.64 3.75
N LYS A 104 0.45 -11.29 4.09
CA LYS A 104 0.62 -12.74 3.95
C LYS A 104 -0.38 -13.53 4.81
N ASN A 105 -0.68 -13.04 6.01
CA ASN A 105 -1.61 -13.69 6.94
C ASN A 105 -3.09 -13.35 6.66
N THR A 106 -3.39 -12.68 5.54
CA THR A 106 -4.76 -12.36 5.14
C THR A 106 -5.29 -13.47 4.20
N HIS A 107 -6.00 -14.44 4.80
CA HIS A 107 -6.63 -15.55 4.07
C HIS A 107 -8.03 -15.16 3.61
N ILE A 108 -8.13 -14.52 2.43
CA ILE A 108 -9.39 -13.97 1.91
C ILE A 108 -10.47 -15.05 1.74
N GLU A 109 -10.08 -16.28 1.47
CA GLU A 109 -11.00 -17.39 1.23
C GLU A 109 -11.77 -17.79 2.50
N GLU A 110 -11.12 -17.71 3.65
CA GLU A 110 -11.65 -18.13 4.96
C GLU A 110 -12.33 -16.98 5.73
N MET A 111 -12.01 -15.73 5.36
CA MET A 111 -12.50 -14.55 6.06
C MET A 111 -13.85 -14.10 5.53
N SER A 112 -14.68 -13.54 6.43
CA SER A 112 -15.90 -12.84 6.04
C SER A 112 -15.57 -11.57 5.24
N VAL A 113 -16.48 -11.15 4.35
CA VAL A 113 -16.32 -9.92 3.54
C VAL A 113 -16.12 -8.69 4.44
N ALA A 114 -16.81 -8.62 5.58
CA ALA A 114 -16.68 -7.54 6.55
C ALA A 114 -15.27 -7.50 7.17
N GLU A 115 -14.70 -8.64 7.50
CA GLU A 115 -13.34 -8.73 8.07
C GLU A 115 -12.28 -8.35 7.05
N VAL A 116 -12.39 -8.82 5.81
CA VAL A 116 -11.50 -8.43 4.70
C VAL A 116 -11.57 -6.92 4.47
N SER A 117 -12.78 -6.34 4.45
CA SER A 117 -12.98 -4.89 4.31
C SER A 117 -12.29 -4.11 5.42
N ARG A 118 -12.48 -4.52 6.69
CA ARG A 118 -11.83 -3.88 7.85
C ARG A 118 -10.31 -3.95 7.75
N ARG A 119 -9.76 -5.10 7.40
CA ARG A 119 -8.30 -5.27 7.23
C ARG A 119 -7.76 -4.37 6.13
N MET A 120 -8.41 -4.30 4.98
CA MET A 120 -7.95 -3.47 3.87
C MET A 120 -8.07 -1.97 4.19
N THR A 121 -9.08 -1.55 4.94
CA THR A 121 -9.19 -0.16 5.44
C THR A 121 -8.03 0.18 6.37
N THR A 122 -7.69 -0.71 7.30
CA THR A 122 -6.52 -0.54 8.19
C THR A 122 -5.22 -0.47 7.39
N PHE A 123 -5.02 -1.34 6.40
CA PHE A 123 -3.84 -1.32 5.55
C PHE A 123 -3.73 0.00 4.75
N ARG A 124 -4.87 0.51 4.23
CA ARG A 124 -4.91 1.80 3.54
C ARG A 124 -4.52 2.97 4.46
N GLN A 125 -4.96 2.93 5.72
CA GLN A 125 -4.53 3.92 6.72
C GLN A 125 -3.02 3.85 6.99
N TRP A 126 -2.47 2.65 7.14
CA TRP A 126 -1.02 2.47 7.30
C TRP A 126 -0.23 3.02 6.12
N THR A 127 -0.69 2.79 4.89
CA THR A 127 -0.06 3.36 3.69
C THR A 127 -0.07 4.88 3.71
N LYS A 128 -1.14 5.53 4.22
CA LYS A 128 -1.15 6.99 4.39
C LYS A 128 -0.10 7.46 5.41
N TYR A 129 0.02 6.77 6.54
CA TYR A 129 1.05 7.09 7.54
C TYR A 129 2.46 6.88 6.99
N GLU A 130 2.66 5.86 6.18
CA GLU A 130 3.91 5.60 5.48
C GLU A 130 4.28 6.75 4.55
N VAL A 131 3.35 7.22 3.70
CA VAL A 131 3.57 8.39 2.83
C VAL A 131 3.94 9.62 3.63
N MET A 132 3.24 9.87 4.74
CA MET A 132 3.55 11.01 5.62
C MET A 132 4.94 10.87 6.25
N GLY A 133 5.29 9.66 6.73
CA GLY A 133 6.62 9.37 7.28
C GLY A 133 7.74 9.57 6.27
N ILE A 134 7.55 9.10 5.04
CA ILE A 134 8.51 9.30 3.94
C ILE A 134 8.65 10.79 3.60
N SER A 135 7.55 11.55 3.59
CA SER A 135 7.60 12.99 3.33
C SER A 135 8.42 13.74 4.38
N ILE A 136 8.26 13.41 5.66
CA ILE A 136 9.07 13.96 6.76
C ILE A 136 10.53 13.55 6.60
N TRP A 137 10.78 12.28 6.29
CA TRP A 137 12.13 11.76 6.09
C TRP A 137 12.86 12.46 4.95
N ILE A 138 12.19 12.73 3.83
CA ILE A 138 12.74 13.46 2.68
C ILE A 138 13.18 14.86 3.10
N ILE A 139 12.38 15.57 3.89
CA ILE A 139 12.74 16.90 4.39
C ILE A 139 14.02 16.81 5.25
N LEU A 140 14.07 15.87 6.18
CA LEU A 140 15.23 15.66 7.03
C LEU A 140 16.48 15.27 6.23
N PHE A 141 16.34 14.39 5.24
CA PHE A 141 17.39 13.99 4.34
C PHE A 141 17.94 15.17 3.55
N ASN A 142 17.08 16.02 3.00
CA ASN A 142 17.51 17.20 2.25
C ASN A 142 18.25 18.21 3.13
N ILE A 143 17.79 18.43 4.38
CA ILE A 143 18.47 19.29 5.35
C ILE A 143 19.87 18.73 5.66
N LEU A 144 19.95 17.44 5.93
CA LEU A 144 21.21 16.79 6.25
C LEU A 144 22.17 16.81 5.04
N ASN A 145 21.67 16.52 3.85
CA ASN A 145 22.43 16.58 2.61
C ASN A 145 22.95 17.99 2.32
N TYR A 146 22.12 19.01 2.54
CA TYR A 146 22.51 20.41 2.40
C TYR A 146 23.69 20.78 3.33
N TRP A 147 23.65 20.28 4.57
CA TRP A 147 24.70 20.52 5.56
C TRP A 147 25.99 19.76 5.22
N VAL A 148 25.90 18.48 4.85
CA VAL A 148 27.07 17.63 4.54
C VAL A 148 27.79 18.12 3.28
N MET A 149 27.05 18.46 2.24
CA MET A 149 27.61 18.92 0.95
C MET A 149 28.02 20.40 0.95
N GLU A 150 27.88 21.10 2.08
CA GLU A 150 28.27 22.51 2.23
C GLU A 150 27.65 23.45 1.18
N TYR A 151 26.40 23.16 0.75
CA TYR A 151 25.73 23.97 -0.27
C TYR A 151 25.58 25.43 0.12
N HIS A 152 25.63 25.77 1.42
CA HIS A 152 25.63 27.14 1.94
C HIS A 152 26.82 27.97 1.46
N LEU A 153 27.92 27.33 1.00
CA LEU A 153 29.09 28.02 0.44
C LEU A 153 28.95 28.34 -1.06
N MET A 154 27.92 27.77 -1.72
CA MET A 154 27.65 28.02 -3.13
C MET A 154 26.86 29.31 -3.34
N SER A 155 26.84 29.83 -4.57
CA SER A 155 26.02 31.00 -4.88
C SER A 155 24.53 30.69 -4.69
N VAL A 156 23.74 31.68 -4.23
CA VAL A 156 22.31 31.52 -3.90
C VAL A 156 21.52 30.96 -5.08
N GLY A 157 21.86 31.34 -6.33
CA GLY A 157 21.23 30.81 -7.53
C GLY A 157 21.41 29.31 -7.70
N VAL A 158 22.64 28.80 -7.49
CA VAL A 158 22.96 27.36 -7.55
C VAL A 158 22.25 26.59 -6.44
N GLN A 159 22.21 27.13 -5.22
CA GLN A 159 21.50 26.54 -4.11
C GLN A 159 20.00 26.36 -4.43
N ALA A 160 19.34 27.42 -4.94
CA ALA A 160 17.93 27.38 -5.29
C ALA A 160 17.63 26.33 -6.37
N ILE A 161 18.47 26.24 -7.40
CA ILE A 161 18.33 25.25 -8.47
C ILE A 161 18.46 23.84 -7.92
N LEU A 162 19.47 23.55 -7.11
CA LEU A 162 19.71 22.22 -6.55
C LEU A 162 18.54 21.78 -5.63
N ILE A 163 18.12 22.65 -4.72
CA ILE A 163 17.00 22.36 -3.82
C ILE A 163 15.71 22.07 -4.63
N THR A 164 15.42 22.91 -5.62
CA THR A 164 14.24 22.71 -6.47
C THR A 164 14.30 21.39 -7.22
N LEU A 165 15.45 21.04 -7.75
CA LEU A 165 15.65 19.80 -8.50
C LEU A 165 15.44 18.58 -7.62
N PHE A 166 16.00 18.55 -6.39
CA PHE A 166 15.79 17.47 -5.44
C PHE A 166 14.33 17.34 -5.03
N VAL A 167 13.67 18.45 -4.66
CA VAL A 167 12.25 18.43 -4.25
C VAL A 167 11.35 17.93 -5.38
N VAL A 168 11.57 18.37 -6.61
CA VAL A 168 10.79 17.91 -7.78
C VAL A 168 11.02 16.43 -8.04
N PHE A 169 12.27 15.97 -7.97
CA PHE A 169 12.63 14.56 -8.19
C PHE A 169 11.99 13.65 -7.12
N ASP A 170 12.10 14.02 -5.86
CA ASP A 170 11.53 13.27 -4.74
C ASP A 170 9.99 13.21 -4.81
N ALA A 171 9.35 14.34 -5.10
CA ALA A 171 7.90 14.41 -5.29
C ALA A 171 7.44 13.50 -6.44
N LEU A 172 8.19 13.45 -7.53
CA LEU A 172 7.89 12.63 -8.70
C LEU A 172 8.04 11.13 -8.39
N ILE A 173 9.09 10.73 -7.66
CA ILE A 173 9.28 9.34 -7.22
C ILE A 173 8.13 8.92 -6.29
N ILE A 174 7.79 9.72 -5.29
CA ILE A 174 6.69 9.43 -4.36
C ILE A 174 5.38 9.29 -5.13
N TYR A 175 5.09 10.23 -6.03
CA TYR A 175 3.88 10.19 -6.85
C TYR A 175 3.77 8.91 -7.68
N ILE A 176 4.85 8.50 -8.35
CA ILE A 176 4.85 7.30 -9.19
C ILE A 176 4.68 6.05 -8.34
N LEU A 177 5.47 5.88 -7.29
CA LEU A 177 5.45 4.68 -6.46
C LEU A 177 4.10 4.51 -5.78
N TYR A 178 3.58 5.55 -5.14
CA TYR A 178 2.35 5.41 -4.37
C TYR A 178 1.11 5.42 -5.24
N LYS A 179 0.94 6.38 -6.15
CA LYS A 179 -0.27 6.48 -6.96
C LYS A 179 -0.38 5.36 -7.99
N LYS A 180 0.71 5.06 -8.70
CA LYS A 180 0.67 4.12 -9.83
C LYS A 180 0.80 2.66 -9.39
N VAL A 181 1.54 2.40 -8.32
CA VAL A 181 1.81 1.02 -7.87
C VAL A 181 0.91 0.61 -6.72
N ILE A 182 0.97 1.34 -5.59
CA ILE A 182 0.30 0.92 -4.35
C ILE A 182 -1.19 1.25 -4.36
N TYR A 183 -1.58 2.50 -4.62
CA TYR A 183 -2.99 2.89 -4.61
C TYR A 183 -3.82 2.19 -5.67
N LYS A 184 -3.26 1.94 -6.87
CA LYS A 184 -3.96 1.16 -7.91
C LYS A 184 -4.39 -0.22 -7.41
N HIS A 185 -3.54 -0.92 -6.65
CA HIS A 185 -3.87 -2.24 -6.11
C HIS A 185 -4.85 -2.16 -4.95
N LEU A 186 -4.71 -1.15 -4.08
CA LEU A 186 -5.64 -0.92 -2.97
C LEU A 186 -7.03 -0.50 -3.45
N ASP A 187 -7.12 0.35 -4.47
CA ASP A 187 -8.41 0.76 -5.03
C ASP A 187 -9.11 -0.40 -5.74
N ASN A 188 -8.38 -1.27 -6.44
CA ASN A 188 -8.95 -2.50 -7.01
C ASN A 188 -9.50 -3.42 -5.92
N ILE A 189 -8.76 -3.60 -4.82
CA ILE A 189 -9.23 -4.41 -3.69
C ILE A 189 -10.49 -3.78 -3.08
N LYS A 190 -10.49 -2.46 -2.87
CA LYS A 190 -11.64 -1.74 -2.32
C LYS A 190 -12.88 -1.92 -3.21
N LYS A 191 -12.74 -1.70 -4.51
CA LYS A 191 -13.83 -1.86 -5.48
C LYS A 191 -14.41 -3.28 -5.42
N ASN A 192 -13.56 -4.31 -5.48
CA ASN A 192 -14.00 -5.71 -5.40
C ASN A 192 -14.74 -6.02 -4.08
N ILE A 193 -14.33 -5.43 -2.97
CA ILE A 193 -14.97 -5.62 -1.66
C ILE A 193 -16.33 -4.89 -1.60
N GLU A 194 -16.42 -3.68 -2.15
CA GLU A 194 -17.68 -2.93 -2.21
C GLU A 194 -18.71 -3.68 -3.06
N GLU A 195 -18.32 -4.17 -4.23
CA GLU A 195 -19.18 -4.99 -5.09
C GLU A 195 -19.63 -6.28 -4.40
N LEU A 196 -18.72 -6.96 -3.67
CA LEU A 196 -19.07 -8.13 -2.85
C LEU A 196 -20.08 -7.78 -1.75
N LYS A 197 -19.90 -6.65 -1.09
CA LYS A 197 -20.80 -6.21 -0.02
C LYS A 197 -22.21 -5.91 -0.56
N ASP A 198 -22.30 -5.27 -1.72
CA ASP A 198 -23.57 -4.96 -2.36
C ASP A 198 -24.31 -6.24 -2.73
N ILE A 199 -23.64 -7.24 -3.33
CA ILE A 199 -24.20 -8.55 -3.63
C ILE A 199 -24.70 -9.25 -2.36
N CYS A 200 -23.90 -9.28 -1.29
CA CYS A 200 -24.31 -9.90 -0.02
C CYS A 200 -25.50 -9.18 0.64
N THR A 201 -25.58 -7.86 0.48
CA THR A 201 -26.72 -7.07 1.02
C THR A 201 -27.99 -7.34 0.22
N CYS A 202 -27.91 -7.42 -1.10
CA CYS A 202 -29.05 -7.79 -1.95
C CYS A 202 -29.58 -9.19 -1.62
N LEU A 203 -28.70 -10.16 -1.36
CA LEU A 203 -29.07 -11.52 -0.99
C LEU A 203 -29.79 -11.60 0.37
N LEU A 204 -29.38 -10.78 1.34
CA LEU A 204 -30.06 -10.70 2.64
C LEU A 204 -31.48 -10.13 2.52
N TYR A 205 -31.71 -9.21 1.57
CA TYR A 205 -33.03 -8.62 1.32
C TYR A 205 -33.96 -9.55 0.54
N THR A 206 -33.43 -10.48 -0.26
CA THR A 206 -34.20 -11.43 -1.07
C THR A 206 -34.46 -12.76 -0.37
N SER A 207 -33.83 -13.02 0.76
CA SER A 207 -34.13 -14.20 1.60
C SER A 207 -35.48 -14.00 2.29
N PRO A 208 -36.49 -14.87 2.06
CA PRO A 208 -37.79 -14.76 2.71
C PRO A 208 -37.59 -14.75 4.25
N SER A 209 -38.26 -13.79 4.88
CA SER A 209 -38.23 -13.66 6.34
C SER A 209 -38.72 -14.96 7.00
N PRO A 210 -38.12 -15.40 8.11
CA PRO A 210 -38.66 -16.53 8.89
C PRO A 210 -40.12 -16.36 9.31
N ARG A 211 -40.66 -15.15 9.25
CA ARG A 211 -42.07 -14.84 9.50
C ARG A 211 -42.99 -15.29 8.39
N ASP A 212 -42.51 -15.44 7.16
CA ASP A 212 -43.31 -15.85 6.02
C ASP A 212 -43.61 -17.36 6.03
N TYR A 213 -42.79 -18.15 6.74
CA TYR A 213 -43.03 -19.58 6.98
C TYR A 213 -43.98 -19.88 8.14
N ALA A 214 -44.30 -18.91 9.00
CA ALA A 214 -45.23 -19.07 10.11
C ALA A 214 -46.68 -18.71 9.77
N ALA A 215 -46.94 -18.21 8.55
CA ALA A 215 -48.24 -17.77 8.10
C ALA A 215 -48.86 -18.68 7.01
N SER A 216 -48.25 -19.81 6.69
CA SER A 216 -48.77 -20.88 5.85
C SER A 216 -49.00 -22.13 6.72
#